data_2bdc3a09a41932fd55106cc30034768d
#
_entry.id   2bdc3a09a41932fd55106cc30034768d
#
_cell.length_a   1.000
_cell.length_b   1.000
_cell.length_c   1.000
_cell.angle_alpha   90.00
_cell.angle_beta   90.00
_cell.angle_gamma   90.00
#
_symmetry.space_group_name_H-M   'P 1'
#
loop_
_entity.id
_entity.type
_entity.pdbx_description
1 polymer ?
#
loop_
_entity_poly.entity_id
_entity_poly.type
_entity_poly.pdbx_seq_one_letter_code
_entity_poly.pdbx_strand_id
1 'polypeptide(L)'
;LFFDYFFAISISTMAVIAFSGATHDIACDGVYMAELNKEDQAKYIGVQGAFYNVAKLVANGGLVALAGMLAEYFGAIEGASIDANKGAYSSAWMIIFAVIAAVMVLLGLYHIKMLPSTQVPATGKKSTSEIMQDLVNVIGNFFTKKHIVYYIFFIILYRLAEGFIMKVAPLFLRASREVGGLGLSLTEIGTLNGVFGSAAFVIGSLLGGIFVARYGLKKTLFMLCCVFNLPFLAYTFLAVVQPTSLYLIGTCITMEYFGYGFGFVGLTLFMMQQIAPGKHQMSHYAFASGIMNLGVMLPGMISGYFSDLLGYRSFFIYVLIATIPAFLMTYFIPFTYDDSKKKK
;
A
#
# COMPACT_ATOMS: atom_id res chain seq x y z
N LEU A 1 17.77 -8.11 33.53
CA LEU A 1 18.51 -8.03 32.25
C LEU A 1 17.57 -8.01 31.03
N PHE A 2 16.57 -8.89 30.95
CA PHE A 2 15.64 -8.89 29.78
C PHE A 2 14.71 -7.66 29.74
N PHE A 3 14.30 -7.13 30.86
CA PHE A 3 13.40 -5.97 30.92
C PHE A 3 14.09 -4.64 30.54
N ASP A 4 15.38 -4.50 30.85
CA ASP A 4 16.12 -3.27 30.56
C ASP A 4 16.38 -3.08 29.06
N TYR A 5 16.39 -4.18 28.28
CA TYR A 5 16.59 -4.16 26.82
C TYR A 5 15.32 -4.45 26.01
N PHE A 6 14.14 -4.49 26.65
CA PHE A 6 12.88 -4.83 25.99
C PHE A 6 12.62 -3.98 24.75
N PHE A 7 12.81 -2.67 24.83
CA PHE A 7 12.60 -1.75 23.72
C PHE A 7 13.56 -2.05 22.54
N ALA A 8 14.84 -2.21 22.84
CA ALA A 8 15.86 -2.51 21.82
C ALA A 8 15.61 -3.86 21.15
N ILE A 9 15.24 -4.88 21.91
CA ILE A 9 14.91 -6.22 21.39
C ILE A 9 13.66 -6.14 20.49
N SER A 10 12.62 -5.41 20.92
CA SER A 10 11.39 -5.24 20.14
C SER A 10 11.66 -4.55 18.81
N ILE A 11 12.42 -3.44 18.81
CA ILE A 11 12.79 -2.73 17.58
C ILE A 11 13.65 -3.61 16.66
N SER A 12 14.61 -4.33 17.22
CA SER A 12 15.46 -5.25 16.43
C SER A 12 14.63 -6.37 15.79
N THR A 13 13.70 -6.95 16.54
CA THR A 13 12.79 -7.99 16.02
C THR A 13 11.89 -7.42 14.92
N MET A 14 11.33 -6.22 15.09
CA MET A 14 10.55 -5.55 14.06
C MET A 14 11.37 -5.26 12.80
N ALA A 15 12.64 -4.89 12.95
CA ALA A 15 13.54 -4.68 11.80
C ALA A 15 13.78 -5.99 11.02
N VAL A 16 13.98 -7.12 11.70
CA VAL A 16 14.11 -8.44 11.07
C VAL A 16 12.81 -8.83 10.34
N ILE A 17 11.65 -8.62 10.96
CA ILE A 17 10.34 -8.90 10.34
C ILE A 17 10.15 -8.03 9.11
N ALA A 18 10.45 -6.73 9.18
CA ALA A 18 10.32 -5.80 8.07
C ALA A 18 11.24 -6.18 6.90
N PHE A 19 12.50 -6.54 7.18
CA PHE A 19 13.44 -7.00 6.16
C PHE A 19 13.00 -8.31 5.51
N SER A 20 12.54 -9.30 6.30
CA SER A 20 12.02 -10.55 5.78
C SER A 20 10.76 -10.35 4.94
N GLY A 21 9.84 -9.50 5.41
CA GLY A 21 8.62 -9.15 4.68
C GLY A 21 8.92 -8.46 3.34
N ALA A 22 9.81 -7.48 3.33
CA ALA A 22 10.22 -6.80 2.09
C ALA A 22 10.89 -7.77 1.10
N THR A 23 11.73 -8.69 1.60
CA THR A 23 12.39 -9.71 0.76
C THR A 23 11.37 -10.66 0.14
N HIS A 24 10.39 -11.11 0.92
CA HIS A 24 9.30 -11.96 0.45
C HIS A 24 8.44 -11.25 -0.60
N ASP A 25 8.07 -10.00 -0.35
CA ASP A 25 7.27 -9.17 -1.27
C ASP A 25 7.95 -9.00 -2.63
N ILE A 26 9.25 -8.65 -2.63
CA ILE A 26 10.06 -8.55 -3.85
C ILE A 26 10.12 -9.89 -4.60
N ALA A 27 10.25 -11.01 -3.88
CA ALA A 27 10.29 -12.34 -4.50
C ALA A 27 8.95 -12.70 -5.14
N CYS A 28 7.83 -12.41 -4.47
CA CYS A 28 6.48 -12.63 -5.01
C CYS A 28 6.25 -11.80 -6.28
N ASP A 29 6.58 -10.51 -6.25
CA ASP A 29 6.48 -9.63 -7.41
C ASP A 29 7.41 -10.08 -8.55
N GLY A 30 8.57 -10.61 -8.21
CA GLY A 30 9.50 -11.19 -9.17
C GLY A 30 8.93 -12.40 -9.91
N VAL A 31 8.34 -13.35 -9.19
CA VAL A 31 7.65 -14.50 -9.78
C VAL A 31 6.49 -14.03 -10.67
N TYR A 32 5.68 -13.10 -10.18
CA TYR A 32 4.57 -12.51 -10.92
C TYR A 32 5.02 -11.91 -12.27
N MET A 33 6.11 -11.16 -12.27
CA MET A 33 6.66 -10.55 -13.49
C MET A 33 7.36 -11.55 -14.41
N ALA A 34 7.92 -12.63 -13.89
CA ALA A 34 8.63 -13.63 -14.67
C ALA A 34 7.68 -14.61 -15.38
N GLU A 35 6.62 -15.02 -14.68
CA GLU A 35 5.70 -16.06 -15.16
C GLU A 35 4.53 -15.52 -16.00
N LEU A 36 4.14 -14.26 -15.79
CA LEU A 36 2.99 -13.68 -16.45
C LEU A 36 3.41 -12.75 -17.59
N ASN A 37 2.76 -12.89 -18.75
CA ASN A 37 2.85 -11.92 -19.83
C ASN A 37 2.12 -10.61 -19.46
N LYS A 38 2.32 -9.54 -20.21
CA LYS A 38 1.80 -8.20 -19.88
C LYS A 38 0.26 -8.13 -19.82
N GLU A 39 -0.44 -8.93 -20.61
CA GLU A 39 -1.90 -9.00 -20.62
C GLU A 39 -2.39 -9.68 -19.35
N ASP A 40 -1.78 -10.79 -18.98
CA ASP A 40 -2.10 -11.50 -17.73
C ASP A 40 -1.68 -10.70 -16.50
N GLN A 41 -0.55 -10.00 -16.50
CA GLN A 41 -0.19 -9.05 -15.46
C GLN A 41 -1.30 -8.02 -15.23
N ALA A 42 -1.82 -7.40 -16.30
CA ALA A 42 -2.92 -6.44 -16.20
C ALA A 42 -4.21 -7.09 -15.67
N LYS A 43 -4.51 -8.32 -16.11
CA LYS A 43 -5.71 -9.04 -15.70
C LYS A 43 -5.70 -9.42 -14.22
N TYR A 44 -4.55 -9.91 -13.71
CA TYR A 44 -4.45 -10.47 -12.37
C TYR A 44 -3.95 -9.49 -11.31
N ILE A 45 -3.45 -8.29 -11.68
CA ILE A 45 -3.00 -7.30 -10.70
C ILE A 45 -4.10 -6.88 -9.73
N GLY A 46 -5.34 -6.80 -10.21
CA GLY A 46 -6.50 -6.52 -9.37
C GLY A 46 -6.76 -7.62 -8.34
N VAL A 47 -6.51 -8.88 -8.69
CA VAL A 47 -6.61 -10.02 -7.78
C VAL A 47 -5.55 -9.93 -6.69
N GLN A 48 -4.30 -9.60 -7.04
CA GLN A 48 -3.22 -9.36 -6.07
C GLN A 48 -3.60 -8.26 -5.07
N GLY A 49 -4.11 -7.12 -5.57
CA GLY A 49 -4.59 -6.03 -4.73
C GLY A 49 -5.77 -6.42 -3.83
N ALA A 50 -6.70 -7.24 -4.34
CA ALA A 50 -7.82 -7.77 -3.58
C ALA A 50 -7.35 -8.63 -2.40
N PHE A 51 -6.48 -9.61 -2.64
CA PHE A 51 -5.92 -10.47 -1.59
C PHE A 51 -5.12 -9.69 -0.56
N TYR A 52 -4.35 -8.67 -0.97
CA TYR A 52 -3.65 -7.78 -0.07
C TYR A 52 -4.61 -7.07 0.91
N ASN A 53 -5.75 -6.59 0.41
CA ASN A 53 -6.74 -5.93 1.27
C ASN A 53 -7.52 -6.91 2.15
N VAL A 54 -7.82 -8.11 1.67
CA VAL A 54 -8.40 -9.18 2.51
C VAL A 54 -7.43 -9.54 3.64
N ALA A 55 -6.14 -9.67 3.36
CA ALA A 55 -5.13 -9.92 4.38
C ALA A 55 -5.06 -8.80 5.43
N LYS A 56 -5.13 -7.53 4.99
CA LYS A 56 -5.22 -6.37 5.91
C LYS A 56 -6.47 -6.43 6.80
N LEU A 57 -7.62 -6.76 6.23
CA LEU A 57 -8.87 -6.88 6.98
C LEU A 57 -8.78 -7.99 8.03
N VAL A 58 -8.24 -9.14 7.65
CA VAL A 58 -8.01 -10.27 8.58
C VAL A 58 -7.01 -9.87 9.67
N ALA A 59 -5.89 -9.23 9.31
CA ALA A 59 -4.86 -8.85 10.27
C ALA A 59 -5.34 -7.75 11.24
N ASN A 60 -5.85 -6.64 10.71
CA ASN A 60 -6.21 -5.47 11.53
C ASN A 60 -7.61 -5.57 12.16
N GLY A 61 -8.50 -6.38 11.59
CA GLY A 61 -9.83 -6.63 12.14
C GLY A 61 -9.90 -7.97 12.86
N GLY A 62 -9.76 -9.06 12.12
CA GLY A 62 -9.99 -10.42 12.65
C GLY A 62 -9.01 -10.81 13.77
N LEU A 63 -7.70 -10.65 13.55
CA LEU A 63 -6.71 -11.05 14.56
C LEU A 63 -6.71 -10.12 15.79
N VAL A 64 -6.99 -8.85 15.60
CA VAL A 64 -7.10 -7.89 16.73
C VAL A 64 -8.36 -8.19 17.55
N ALA A 65 -9.49 -8.47 16.91
CA ALA A 65 -10.71 -8.89 17.62
C ALA A 65 -10.50 -10.22 18.37
N LEU A 66 -9.84 -11.18 17.73
CA LEU A 66 -9.48 -12.43 18.39
C LEU A 66 -8.54 -12.23 19.58
N ALA A 67 -7.57 -11.31 19.48
CA ALA A 67 -6.71 -10.95 20.61
C ALA A 67 -7.50 -10.35 21.77
N GLY A 68 -8.52 -9.52 21.49
CA GLY A 68 -9.44 -8.99 22.50
C GLY A 68 -10.22 -10.11 23.23
N MET A 69 -10.86 -10.98 22.46
CA MET A 69 -11.61 -12.14 23.01
C MET A 69 -10.72 -13.07 23.85
N LEU A 70 -9.50 -13.33 23.38
CA LEU A 70 -8.52 -14.13 24.15
C LEU A 70 -8.08 -13.41 25.43
N ALA A 71 -7.88 -12.10 25.39
CA ALA A 71 -7.52 -11.33 26.57
C ALA A 71 -8.63 -11.39 27.64
N GLU A 72 -9.89 -11.26 27.25
CA GLU A 72 -11.04 -11.44 28.13
C GLU A 72 -11.09 -12.87 28.71
N TYR A 73 -10.87 -13.89 27.88
CA TYR A 73 -10.78 -15.26 28.31
C TYR A 73 -9.66 -15.49 29.34
N PHE A 74 -8.54 -14.78 29.23
CA PHE A 74 -7.43 -14.81 30.19
C PHE A 74 -7.63 -13.86 31.39
N GLY A 75 -8.81 -13.28 31.55
CA GLY A 75 -9.19 -12.50 32.72
C GLY A 75 -8.88 -11.01 32.62
N ALA A 76 -8.76 -10.45 31.39
CA ALA A 76 -8.70 -9.01 31.23
C ALA A 76 -10.01 -8.36 31.69
N ILE A 77 -9.91 -7.33 32.52
CA ILE A 77 -11.05 -6.59 33.06
C ILE A 77 -11.20 -5.30 32.25
N GLU A 78 -12.39 -5.10 31.66
CA GLU A 78 -12.71 -3.88 30.94
C GLU A 78 -12.63 -2.65 31.85
N GLY A 79 -11.99 -1.58 31.36
CA GLY A 79 -11.78 -0.35 32.15
C GLY A 79 -10.65 -0.40 33.20
N ALA A 80 -10.03 -1.55 33.44
CA ALA A 80 -8.85 -1.64 34.31
C ALA A 80 -7.59 -1.09 33.63
N SER A 81 -6.58 -0.74 34.39
CA SER A 81 -5.31 -0.25 33.86
C SER A 81 -4.61 -1.29 32.99
N ILE A 82 -3.75 -0.82 32.09
CA ILE A 82 -2.93 -1.70 31.23
C ILE A 82 -2.05 -2.63 32.08
N ASP A 83 -1.51 -2.14 33.19
CA ASP A 83 -0.67 -2.95 34.09
C ASP A 83 -1.46 -4.08 34.77
N ALA A 84 -2.71 -3.84 35.14
CA ALA A 84 -3.60 -4.86 35.72
C ALA A 84 -3.90 -5.99 34.70
N ASN A 85 -4.04 -5.65 33.43
CA ASN A 85 -4.37 -6.59 32.37
C ASN A 85 -3.14 -7.15 31.63
N LYS A 86 -1.93 -6.78 32.04
CA LYS A 86 -0.68 -7.11 31.31
C LYS A 86 -0.51 -8.60 31.03
N GLY A 87 -0.80 -9.46 32.04
CA GLY A 87 -0.70 -10.91 31.88
C GLY A 87 -1.67 -11.46 30.84
N ALA A 88 -2.93 -11.02 30.87
CA ALA A 88 -3.96 -11.43 29.94
C ALA A 88 -3.65 -11.00 28.50
N TYR A 89 -3.27 -9.73 28.29
CA TYR A 89 -2.85 -9.26 26.96
C TYR A 89 -1.60 -9.97 26.44
N SER A 90 -0.60 -10.21 27.31
CA SER A 90 0.60 -10.94 26.91
C SER A 90 0.29 -12.35 26.42
N SER A 91 -0.57 -13.09 27.14
CA SER A 91 -0.98 -14.43 26.78
C SER A 91 -1.78 -14.45 25.48
N ALA A 92 -2.71 -13.50 25.30
CA ALA A 92 -3.50 -13.36 24.10
C ALA A 92 -2.62 -13.11 22.88
N TRP A 93 -1.72 -12.13 22.93
CA TRP A 93 -0.82 -11.81 21.83
C TRP A 93 0.20 -12.90 21.53
N MET A 94 0.66 -13.65 22.55
CA MET A 94 1.50 -14.84 22.31
C MET A 94 0.80 -15.86 21.41
N ILE A 95 -0.48 -16.15 21.66
CA ILE A 95 -1.26 -17.07 20.83
C ILE A 95 -1.43 -16.52 19.42
N ILE A 96 -1.76 -15.23 19.27
CA ILE A 96 -1.89 -14.60 17.95
C ILE A 96 -0.60 -14.73 17.15
N PHE A 97 0.55 -14.39 17.74
CA PHE A 97 1.84 -14.52 17.06
C PHE A 97 2.20 -15.97 16.75
N ALA A 98 1.86 -16.91 17.62
CA ALA A 98 2.08 -18.34 17.36
C ALA A 98 1.22 -18.83 16.18
N VAL A 99 -0.03 -18.40 16.07
CA VAL A 99 -0.91 -18.73 14.94
C VAL A 99 -0.34 -18.13 13.64
N ILE A 100 0.05 -16.85 13.64
CA ILE A 100 0.66 -16.23 12.47
C ILE A 100 1.94 -16.96 12.06
N ALA A 101 2.80 -17.30 13.01
CA ALA A 101 4.04 -18.04 12.74
C ALA A 101 3.74 -19.42 12.12
N ALA A 102 2.75 -20.16 12.66
CA ALA A 102 2.34 -21.43 12.11
C ALA A 102 1.82 -21.31 10.66
N VAL A 103 0.98 -20.31 10.38
CA VAL A 103 0.49 -20.02 9.02
C VAL A 103 1.65 -19.70 8.08
N MET A 104 2.61 -18.86 8.51
CA MET A 104 3.78 -18.52 7.68
C MET A 104 4.67 -19.74 7.41
N VAL A 105 4.87 -20.62 8.37
CA VAL A 105 5.60 -21.89 8.16
C VAL A 105 4.88 -22.78 7.15
N LEU A 106 3.57 -22.97 7.28
CA LEU A 106 2.76 -23.76 6.34
C LEU A 106 2.81 -23.18 4.92
N LEU A 107 2.70 -21.85 4.79
CA LEU A 107 2.84 -21.18 3.50
C LEU A 107 4.25 -21.36 2.93
N GLY A 108 5.30 -21.25 3.76
CA GLY A 108 6.66 -21.50 3.34
C GLY A 108 6.86 -22.91 2.79
N LEU A 109 6.35 -23.92 3.49
CA LEU A 109 6.39 -25.34 3.04
C LEU A 109 5.61 -25.53 1.72
N TYR A 110 4.45 -24.89 1.60
CA TYR A 110 3.65 -24.90 0.38
C TYR A 110 4.43 -24.27 -0.79
N HIS A 111 5.07 -23.13 -0.59
CA HIS A 111 5.84 -22.42 -1.62
C HIS A 111 7.05 -23.25 -2.11
N ILE A 112 7.75 -23.96 -1.24
CA ILE A 112 8.86 -24.85 -1.63
C ILE A 112 8.41 -25.88 -2.67
N LYS A 113 7.16 -26.36 -2.58
CA LYS A 113 6.63 -27.40 -3.47
C LYS A 113 5.95 -26.85 -4.73
N MET A 114 5.31 -25.69 -4.62
CA MET A 114 4.38 -25.20 -5.65
C MET A 114 4.95 -24.08 -6.52
N LEU A 115 5.94 -23.33 -6.02
CA LEU A 115 6.53 -22.26 -6.82
C LEU A 115 7.47 -22.85 -7.89
N PRO A 116 7.47 -22.26 -9.10
CA PRO A 116 8.40 -22.68 -10.15
C PRO A 116 9.83 -22.47 -9.69
N SER A 117 10.64 -23.54 -9.73
CA SER A 117 12.06 -23.43 -9.51
C SER A 117 12.71 -22.89 -10.78
N THR A 118 12.93 -21.59 -10.85
CA THR A 118 13.82 -21.03 -11.83
C THR A 118 15.23 -21.52 -11.50
N GLN A 119 15.72 -22.53 -12.25
CA GLN A 119 17.11 -22.94 -12.19
C GLN A 119 17.95 -21.79 -12.77
N VAL A 120 18.22 -20.79 -11.96
CA VAL A 120 19.37 -19.93 -12.27
C VAL A 120 20.59 -20.81 -12.11
N PRO A 121 21.41 -21.04 -13.19
CA PRO A 121 22.64 -21.80 -13.06
C PRO A 121 23.40 -21.24 -11.87
N ALA A 122 23.78 -22.11 -10.94
CA ALA A 122 24.58 -21.72 -9.79
C ALA A 122 25.92 -21.16 -10.32
N THR A 123 25.93 -19.87 -10.58
CA THR A 123 27.20 -19.15 -10.76
C THR A 123 27.94 -19.30 -9.45
N GLY A 124 29.17 -19.88 -9.52
CA GLY A 124 29.97 -20.29 -8.36
C GLY A 124 29.94 -19.24 -7.23
N LYS A 125 30.31 -19.64 -6.03
CA LYS A 125 30.28 -18.78 -4.83
C LYS A 125 30.97 -17.46 -5.13
N LYS A 126 30.15 -16.40 -5.31
CA LYS A 126 30.64 -15.04 -5.50
C LYS A 126 31.26 -14.54 -4.20
N SER A 127 32.40 -13.90 -4.30
CA SER A 127 33.00 -13.15 -3.21
C SER A 127 32.11 -12.01 -2.75
N THR A 128 32.21 -11.59 -1.49
CA THR A 128 31.48 -10.42 -0.96
C THR A 128 31.73 -9.16 -1.80
N SER A 129 32.95 -8.99 -2.31
CA SER A 129 33.33 -7.89 -3.20
C SER A 129 32.58 -7.95 -4.53
N GLU A 130 32.43 -9.13 -5.13
CA GLU A 130 31.68 -9.31 -6.38
C GLU A 130 30.18 -9.05 -6.18
N ILE A 131 29.63 -9.47 -5.04
CA ILE A 131 28.21 -9.17 -4.70
C ILE A 131 28.01 -7.67 -4.55
N MET A 132 28.93 -6.97 -3.89
CA MET A 132 28.84 -5.51 -3.73
C MET A 132 28.98 -4.79 -5.07
N GLN A 133 29.90 -5.24 -5.93
CA GLN A 133 30.05 -4.69 -7.28
C GLN A 133 28.79 -4.92 -8.13
N ASP A 134 28.19 -6.10 -8.05
CA ASP A 134 26.93 -6.39 -8.73
C ASP A 134 25.80 -5.46 -8.24
N LEU A 135 25.70 -5.23 -6.93
CA LEU A 135 24.72 -4.31 -6.36
C LEU A 135 24.89 -2.89 -6.89
N VAL A 136 26.12 -2.38 -6.90
CA VAL A 136 26.44 -1.06 -7.45
C VAL A 136 26.08 -0.98 -8.94
N ASN A 137 26.37 -2.02 -9.71
CA ASN A 137 26.02 -2.11 -11.12
C ASN A 137 24.50 -2.14 -11.34
N VAL A 138 23.73 -2.85 -10.50
CA VAL A 138 22.26 -2.89 -10.56
C VAL A 138 21.68 -1.51 -10.30
N ILE A 139 22.18 -0.81 -9.26
CA ILE A 139 21.76 0.55 -8.92
C ILE A 139 22.13 1.51 -10.07
N GLY A 140 23.36 1.46 -10.57
CA GLY A 140 23.81 2.28 -11.70
C GLY A 140 22.93 2.10 -12.93
N ASN A 141 22.66 0.84 -13.30
CA ASN A 141 21.78 0.49 -14.43
C ASN A 141 20.34 1.00 -14.26
N PHE A 142 19.83 1.11 -13.04
CA PHE A 142 18.52 1.71 -12.80
C PHE A 142 18.49 3.18 -13.21
N PHE A 143 19.48 3.97 -12.75
CA PHE A 143 19.54 5.40 -13.03
C PHE A 143 19.94 5.76 -14.46
N THR A 144 20.50 4.83 -15.24
CA THR A 144 20.83 5.03 -16.67
C THR A 144 19.67 4.71 -17.62
N LYS A 145 18.54 4.22 -17.11
CA LYS A 145 17.37 3.92 -17.94
C LYS A 145 16.80 5.16 -18.61
N LYS A 146 16.31 4.99 -19.83
CA LYS A 146 15.67 6.06 -20.58
C LYS A 146 14.46 6.60 -19.78
N HIS A 147 14.38 7.91 -19.66
CA HIS A 147 13.32 8.63 -18.95
C HIS A 147 13.21 8.35 -17.45
N ILE A 148 14.21 7.73 -16.80
CA ILE A 148 14.10 7.28 -15.40
C ILE A 148 13.82 8.45 -14.43
N VAL A 149 14.44 9.60 -14.63
CA VAL A 149 14.21 10.79 -13.80
C VAL A 149 12.75 11.23 -13.87
N TYR A 150 12.17 11.25 -15.08
CA TYR A 150 10.75 11.54 -15.25
C TYR A 150 9.87 10.52 -14.54
N TYR A 151 10.20 9.23 -14.64
CA TYR A 151 9.46 8.14 -14.01
C TYR A 151 9.52 8.23 -12.48
N ILE A 152 10.66 8.60 -11.90
CA ILE A 152 10.80 8.80 -10.45
C ILE A 152 9.86 9.92 -9.98
N PHE A 153 9.89 11.08 -10.65
CA PHE A 153 8.97 12.18 -10.32
C PHE A 153 7.52 11.80 -10.53
N PHE A 154 7.20 11.08 -11.60
CA PHE A 154 5.85 10.58 -11.85
C PHE A 154 5.36 9.68 -10.71
N ILE A 155 6.15 8.70 -10.26
CA ILE A 155 5.78 7.80 -9.17
C ILE A 155 5.50 8.57 -7.87
N ILE A 156 6.40 9.50 -7.51
CA ILE A 156 6.27 10.30 -6.30
C ILE A 156 5.02 11.18 -6.37
N LEU A 157 4.86 11.91 -7.47
CA LEU A 157 3.78 12.89 -7.63
C LEU A 157 2.41 12.23 -7.84
N TYR A 158 2.37 11.03 -8.42
CA TYR A 158 1.12 10.26 -8.56
C TYR A 158 0.43 10.01 -7.22
N ARG A 159 1.23 9.77 -6.16
CA ARG A 159 0.76 9.46 -4.81
C ARG A 159 0.89 10.60 -3.80
N LEU A 160 1.31 11.78 -4.23
CA LEU A 160 1.59 12.91 -3.34
C LEU A 160 0.36 13.29 -2.50
N ALA A 161 -0.78 13.47 -3.14
CA ALA A 161 -2.03 13.83 -2.47
C ALA A 161 -2.53 12.74 -1.52
N GLU A 162 -2.40 11.46 -1.92
CA GLU A 162 -2.71 10.31 -1.07
C GLU A 162 -1.88 10.33 0.22
N GLY A 163 -0.59 10.63 0.13
CA GLY A 163 0.29 10.69 1.29
C GLY A 163 -0.17 11.71 2.33
N PHE A 164 -0.67 12.86 1.91
CA PHE A 164 -1.30 13.85 2.80
C PHE A 164 -2.59 13.33 3.43
N ILE A 165 -3.50 12.77 2.63
CA ILE A 165 -4.81 12.30 3.10
C ILE A 165 -4.68 11.11 4.06
N MET A 166 -3.85 10.14 3.75
CA MET A 166 -3.78 8.87 4.46
C MET A 166 -3.56 9.02 5.98
N LYS A 167 -2.89 10.11 6.39
CA LYS A 167 -2.62 10.39 7.81
C LYS A 167 -3.67 11.28 8.45
N VAL A 168 -4.23 12.22 7.71
CA VAL A 168 -5.15 13.23 8.26
C VAL A 168 -6.61 12.78 8.18
N ALA A 169 -7.01 12.01 7.17
CA ALA A 169 -8.40 11.57 7.01
C ALA A 169 -8.95 10.83 8.26
N PRO A 170 -8.25 9.87 8.87
CA PRO A 170 -8.76 9.22 10.07
C PRO A 170 -8.94 10.19 11.25
N LEU A 171 -8.04 11.16 11.40
CA LEU A 171 -8.12 12.20 12.42
C LEU A 171 -9.32 13.12 12.18
N PHE A 172 -9.52 13.56 10.93
CA PHE A 172 -10.66 14.38 10.51
C PHE A 172 -11.99 13.68 10.76
N LEU A 173 -12.12 12.40 10.41
CA LEU A 173 -13.33 11.63 10.66
C LEU A 173 -13.67 11.53 12.15
N ARG A 174 -12.64 11.43 13.00
CA ARG A 174 -12.77 11.27 14.45
C ARG A 174 -12.94 12.57 15.21
N ALA A 175 -12.26 13.64 14.79
CA ALA A 175 -12.25 14.93 15.48
C ALA A 175 -13.66 15.49 15.63
N SER A 176 -13.91 16.21 16.74
CA SER A 176 -15.21 16.82 16.99
C SER A 176 -15.57 17.86 15.92
N ARG A 177 -16.87 18.08 15.74
CA ARG A 177 -17.37 19.09 14.78
C ARG A 177 -16.97 20.52 15.14
N GLU A 178 -16.76 20.78 16.42
CA GLU A 178 -16.30 22.08 16.94
C GLU A 178 -14.93 22.49 16.37
N VAL A 179 -14.04 21.51 16.15
CA VAL A 179 -12.73 21.73 15.51
C VAL A 179 -12.74 21.44 14.02
N GLY A 180 -13.91 21.33 13.41
CA GLY A 180 -14.06 21.13 11.97
C GLY A 180 -13.95 19.66 11.52
N GLY A 181 -13.97 18.68 12.43
CA GLY A 181 -14.05 17.27 12.12
C GLY A 181 -15.48 16.77 11.92
N LEU A 182 -15.66 15.47 11.70
CA LEU A 182 -17.00 14.87 11.49
C LEU A 182 -17.58 14.24 12.76
N GLY A 183 -16.80 14.01 13.82
CA GLY A 183 -17.23 13.47 15.11
C GLY A 183 -17.72 12.03 15.05
N LEU A 184 -17.20 11.22 14.12
CA LEU A 184 -17.60 9.83 13.99
C LEU A 184 -17.04 8.97 15.13
N SER A 185 -17.79 7.98 15.56
CA SER A 185 -17.35 6.96 16.49
C SER A 185 -16.33 6.02 15.84
N LEU A 186 -15.53 5.32 16.65
CA LEU A 186 -14.59 4.32 16.13
C LEU A 186 -15.30 3.18 15.40
N THR A 187 -16.50 2.79 15.85
CA THR A 187 -17.31 1.76 15.20
C THR A 187 -17.78 2.19 13.81
N GLU A 188 -18.24 3.44 13.67
CA GLU A 188 -18.65 3.99 12.36
C GLU A 188 -17.46 4.06 11.42
N ILE A 189 -16.32 4.60 11.87
CA ILE A 189 -15.09 4.67 11.06
C ILE A 189 -14.62 3.25 10.67
N GLY A 190 -14.61 2.31 11.61
CA GLY A 190 -14.25 0.92 11.38
C GLY A 190 -15.16 0.25 10.35
N THR A 191 -16.47 0.48 10.43
CA THR A 191 -17.43 -0.06 9.46
C THR A 191 -17.27 0.56 8.08
N LEU A 192 -17.15 1.88 8.00
CA LEU A 192 -17.02 2.59 6.73
C LEU A 192 -15.70 2.26 6.02
N ASN A 193 -14.57 2.36 6.70
CA ASN A 193 -13.27 2.08 6.11
C ASN A 193 -12.98 0.57 5.99
N GLY A 194 -13.31 -0.20 7.04
CA GLY A 194 -12.99 -1.62 7.10
C GLY A 194 -13.88 -2.46 6.20
N VAL A 195 -15.19 -2.30 6.27
CA VAL A 195 -16.12 -3.14 5.49
C VAL A 195 -16.38 -2.52 4.11
N PHE A 196 -16.98 -1.33 4.06
CA PHE A 196 -17.38 -0.72 2.78
C PHE A 196 -16.17 -0.25 1.97
N GLY A 197 -15.17 0.38 2.61
CA GLY A 197 -13.96 0.83 1.93
C GLY A 197 -13.16 -0.34 1.38
N SER A 198 -12.92 -1.40 2.16
CA SER A 198 -12.17 -2.58 1.68
C SER A 198 -12.91 -3.28 0.53
N ALA A 199 -14.23 -3.44 0.61
CA ALA A 199 -15.02 -4.02 -0.48
C ALA A 199 -14.93 -3.16 -1.76
N ALA A 200 -15.05 -1.84 -1.62
CA ALA A 200 -14.94 -0.91 -2.74
C ALA A 200 -13.54 -0.93 -3.36
N PHE A 201 -12.47 -0.99 -2.55
CA PHE A 201 -11.12 -1.14 -3.06
C PHE A 201 -10.94 -2.43 -3.86
N VAL A 202 -11.43 -3.56 -3.35
CA VAL A 202 -11.35 -4.86 -4.05
C VAL A 202 -12.05 -4.77 -5.40
N ILE A 203 -13.29 -4.27 -5.43
CA ILE A 203 -14.05 -4.08 -6.67
C ILE A 203 -13.30 -3.13 -7.62
N GLY A 204 -12.82 -2.00 -7.12
CA GLY A 204 -12.05 -1.03 -7.89
C GLY A 204 -10.80 -1.65 -8.52
N SER A 205 -9.99 -2.37 -7.74
CA SER A 205 -8.75 -2.97 -8.23
C SER A 205 -9.00 -4.06 -9.28
N LEU A 206 -10.02 -4.90 -9.09
CA LEU A 206 -10.41 -5.91 -10.09
C LEU A 206 -10.86 -5.26 -11.40
N LEU A 207 -11.74 -4.27 -11.33
CA LEU A 207 -12.24 -3.54 -12.51
C LEU A 207 -11.12 -2.74 -13.18
N GLY A 208 -10.22 -2.13 -12.41
CA GLY A 208 -9.04 -1.43 -12.93
C GLY A 208 -8.12 -2.37 -13.71
N GLY A 209 -7.84 -3.58 -13.19
CA GLY A 209 -7.07 -4.60 -13.87
C GLY A 209 -7.70 -5.03 -15.21
N ILE A 210 -8.98 -5.37 -15.19
CA ILE A 210 -9.75 -5.74 -16.38
C ILE A 210 -9.75 -4.59 -17.41
N PHE A 211 -9.91 -3.35 -16.94
CA PHE A 211 -9.91 -2.17 -17.82
C PHE A 211 -8.57 -1.99 -18.52
N VAL A 212 -7.45 -2.13 -17.82
CA VAL A 212 -6.12 -2.06 -18.43
C VAL A 212 -5.86 -3.24 -19.35
N ALA A 213 -6.24 -4.46 -18.96
CA ALA A 213 -6.09 -5.65 -19.82
C ALA A 213 -6.83 -5.48 -21.16
N ARG A 214 -8.03 -4.88 -21.13
CA ARG A 214 -8.85 -4.68 -22.35
C ARG A 214 -8.35 -3.57 -23.26
N TYR A 215 -7.93 -2.44 -22.69
CA TYR A 215 -7.64 -1.21 -23.47
C TYR A 215 -6.14 -0.88 -23.57
N GLY A 216 -5.30 -1.54 -22.80
CA GLY A 216 -3.86 -1.32 -22.70
C GLY A 216 -3.48 -0.16 -21.77
N LEU A 217 -2.34 -0.30 -21.10
CA LEU A 217 -1.88 0.64 -20.08
C LEU A 217 -1.70 2.07 -20.61
N LYS A 218 -1.10 2.22 -21.79
CA LYS A 218 -0.81 3.54 -22.37
C LYS A 218 -2.07 4.39 -22.60
N LYS A 219 -3.17 3.76 -23.01
CA LYS A 219 -4.44 4.46 -23.28
C LYS A 219 -5.23 4.77 -22.01
N THR A 220 -5.02 3.98 -20.95
CA THR A 220 -5.84 4.03 -19.75
C THR A 220 -5.18 4.77 -18.58
N LEU A 221 -3.84 4.94 -18.60
CA LEU A 221 -3.09 5.45 -17.47
C LEU A 221 -3.57 6.82 -16.96
N PHE A 222 -3.90 7.75 -17.88
CA PHE A 222 -4.41 9.06 -17.46
C PHE A 222 -5.79 8.96 -16.80
N MET A 223 -6.69 8.12 -17.32
CA MET A 223 -7.99 7.88 -16.71
C MET A 223 -7.84 7.21 -15.32
N LEU A 224 -6.90 6.25 -15.20
CA LEU A 224 -6.58 5.64 -13.90
C LEU A 224 -6.08 6.67 -12.89
N CYS A 225 -5.22 7.60 -13.32
CA CYS A 225 -4.77 8.72 -12.49
C CYS A 225 -5.95 9.63 -12.06
N CYS A 226 -6.87 9.92 -12.98
CA CYS A 226 -8.07 10.69 -12.66
C CYS A 226 -8.94 9.98 -11.62
N VAL A 227 -9.23 8.70 -11.83
CA VAL A 227 -10.06 7.91 -10.91
C VAL A 227 -9.39 7.73 -9.54
N PHE A 228 -8.06 7.73 -9.49
CA PHE A 228 -7.28 7.69 -8.25
C PHE A 228 -7.36 9.00 -7.46
N ASN A 229 -7.20 10.13 -8.12
CA ASN A 229 -7.01 11.44 -7.46
C ASN A 229 -8.31 12.25 -7.31
N LEU A 230 -9.27 12.18 -8.26
CA LEU A 230 -10.52 12.95 -8.19
C LEU A 230 -11.40 12.62 -6.97
N PRO A 231 -11.45 11.37 -6.47
CA PRO A 231 -12.21 11.07 -5.26
C PRO A 231 -11.76 11.84 -4.00
N PHE A 232 -10.56 12.45 -3.98
CA PHE A 232 -10.17 13.35 -2.89
C PHE A 232 -11.04 14.60 -2.79
N LEU A 233 -11.79 14.95 -3.85
CA LEU A 233 -12.90 15.91 -3.79
C LEU A 233 -13.94 15.54 -2.73
N ALA A 234 -14.15 14.25 -2.48
CA ALA A 234 -15.10 13.79 -1.45
C ALA A 234 -14.67 14.26 -0.06
N TYR A 235 -13.39 14.15 0.30
CA TYR A 235 -12.90 14.66 1.59
C TYR A 235 -12.99 16.17 1.68
N THR A 236 -12.72 16.91 0.60
CA THR A 236 -12.93 18.36 0.56
C THR A 236 -14.40 18.70 0.73
N PHE A 237 -15.31 18.00 0.06
CA PHE A 237 -16.74 18.16 0.22
C PHE A 237 -17.16 17.90 1.69
N LEU A 238 -16.70 16.81 2.30
CA LEU A 238 -16.99 16.47 3.69
C LEU A 238 -16.48 17.55 4.66
N ALA A 239 -15.31 18.11 4.43
CA ALA A 239 -14.72 19.14 5.27
C ALA A 239 -15.38 20.51 5.11
N VAL A 240 -15.93 20.82 3.93
CA VAL A 240 -16.63 22.10 3.67
C VAL A 240 -18.07 22.06 4.12
N VAL A 241 -18.80 20.97 3.79
CA VAL A 241 -20.25 20.84 4.02
C VAL A 241 -20.56 20.28 5.40
N GLN A 242 -19.66 19.47 5.97
CA GLN A 242 -19.81 18.80 7.26
C GLN A 242 -21.19 18.10 7.43
N PRO A 243 -21.56 17.20 6.51
CA PRO A 243 -22.87 16.56 6.56
C PRO A 243 -23.01 15.72 7.83
N THR A 244 -24.25 15.56 8.31
CA THR A 244 -24.58 14.72 9.47
C THR A 244 -25.01 13.31 9.04
N SER A 245 -25.41 13.14 7.78
CA SER A 245 -25.86 11.86 7.25
C SER A 245 -24.71 10.87 7.10
N LEU A 246 -24.75 9.79 7.87
CA LEU A 246 -23.75 8.71 7.79
C LEU A 246 -23.74 8.04 6.39
N TYR A 247 -24.89 7.98 5.71
CA TYR A 247 -24.96 7.46 4.34
C TYR A 247 -24.18 8.30 3.35
N LEU A 248 -24.25 9.63 3.47
CA LEU A 248 -23.53 10.54 2.60
C LEU A 248 -22.02 10.47 2.86
N ILE A 249 -21.63 10.45 4.14
CA ILE A 249 -20.23 10.28 4.54
C ILE A 249 -19.69 8.93 4.03
N GLY A 250 -20.46 7.86 4.24
CA GLY A 250 -20.11 6.52 3.79
C GLY A 250 -19.96 6.41 2.27
N THR A 251 -20.84 7.05 1.51
CA THR A 251 -20.72 7.10 0.05
C THR A 251 -19.44 7.80 -0.39
N CYS A 252 -19.09 8.93 0.23
CA CYS A 252 -17.85 9.66 -0.07
C CYS A 252 -16.61 8.80 0.20
N ILE A 253 -16.57 8.12 1.34
CA ILE A 253 -15.46 7.22 1.71
C ILE A 253 -15.39 6.02 0.74
N THR A 254 -16.53 5.41 0.44
CA THR A 254 -16.60 4.25 -0.47
C THR A 254 -16.12 4.63 -1.89
N MET A 255 -16.48 5.81 -2.39
CA MET A 255 -16.00 6.33 -3.68
C MET A 255 -14.48 6.53 -3.68
N GLU A 256 -13.91 7.05 -2.61
CA GLU A 256 -12.47 7.25 -2.48
C GLU A 256 -11.74 5.91 -2.51
N TYR A 257 -12.15 4.92 -1.71
CA TYR A 257 -11.56 3.59 -1.70
C TYR A 257 -11.68 2.87 -3.04
N PHE A 258 -12.82 3.01 -3.73
CA PHE A 258 -12.98 2.49 -5.08
C PHE A 258 -11.96 3.13 -6.04
N GLY A 259 -11.87 4.46 -6.03
CA GLY A 259 -10.92 5.21 -6.86
C GLY A 259 -9.48 4.82 -6.57
N TYR A 260 -9.15 4.64 -5.28
CA TYR A 260 -7.85 4.16 -4.84
C TYR A 260 -7.53 2.78 -5.45
N GLY A 261 -8.42 1.80 -5.28
CA GLY A 261 -8.24 0.46 -5.85
C GLY A 261 -8.11 0.47 -7.37
N PHE A 262 -8.99 1.17 -8.05
CA PHE A 262 -9.03 1.24 -9.51
C PHE A 262 -7.76 1.91 -10.09
N GLY A 263 -7.37 3.05 -9.54
CA GLY A 263 -6.28 3.85 -10.11
C GLY A 263 -4.89 3.37 -9.70
N PHE A 264 -4.74 2.73 -8.53
CA PHE A 264 -3.47 2.18 -8.06
C PHE A 264 -2.90 1.10 -9.00
N VAL A 265 -3.78 0.35 -9.67
CA VAL A 265 -3.42 -0.63 -10.70
C VAL A 265 -2.56 0.00 -11.80
N GLY A 266 -2.90 1.22 -12.22
CA GLY A 266 -2.15 1.93 -13.26
C GLY A 266 -0.70 2.20 -12.89
N LEU A 267 -0.46 2.67 -11.67
CA LEU A 267 0.88 2.95 -11.18
C LEU A 267 1.71 1.66 -11.05
N THR A 268 1.14 0.61 -10.47
CA THR A 268 1.81 -0.68 -10.29
C THR A 268 2.19 -1.29 -11.64
N LEU A 269 1.26 -1.33 -12.59
CA LEU A 269 1.53 -1.84 -13.94
C LEU A 269 2.54 -0.96 -14.69
N PHE A 270 2.51 0.36 -14.49
CA PHE A 270 3.50 1.24 -15.07
C PHE A 270 4.92 0.91 -14.59
N MET A 271 5.09 0.71 -13.28
CA MET A 271 6.39 0.30 -12.73
C MET A 271 6.83 -1.05 -13.29
N MET A 272 5.95 -2.03 -13.36
CA MET A 272 6.24 -3.38 -13.89
C MET A 272 6.60 -3.35 -15.38
N GLN A 273 5.90 -2.55 -16.19
CA GLN A 273 5.98 -2.62 -17.66
C GLN A 273 6.88 -1.55 -18.29
N GLN A 274 7.14 -0.44 -17.61
CA GLN A 274 7.95 0.67 -18.15
C GLN A 274 9.27 0.87 -17.40
N ILE A 275 9.34 0.57 -16.11
CA ILE A 275 10.54 0.79 -15.31
C ILE A 275 11.32 -0.51 -15.09
N ALA A 276 10.63 -1.56 -14.70
CA ALA A 276 11.25 -2.84 -14.40
C ALA A 276 12.00 -3.50 -15.58
N PRO A 277 11.50 -3.51 -16.83
CA PRO A 277 12.05 -4.33 -17.89
C PRO A 277 13.57 -4.19 -18.08
N GLY A 278 14.25 -5.32 -18.32
CA GLY A 278 15.69 -5.41 -18.54
C GLY A 278 16.35 -6.52 -17.73
N LYS A 279 17.68 -6.58 -17.71
CA LYS A 279 18.47 -7.64 -17.08
C LYS A 279 18.19 -7.79 -15.56
N HIS A 280 17.86 -6.69 -14.88
CA HIS A 280 17.66 -6.65 -13.42
C HIS A 280 16.21 -6.29 -13.06
N GLN A 281 15.24 -6.93 -13.74
CA GLN A 281 13.82 -6.58 -13.67
C GLN A 281 13.28 -6.53 -12.23
N MET A 282 13.51 -7.56 -11.43
CA MET A 282 13.05 -7.63 -10.03
C MET A 282 13.63 -6.49 -9.17
N SER A 283 14.95 -6.27 -9.25
CA SER A 283 15.62 -5.22 -8.48
C SER A 283 15.14 -3.83 -8.89
N HIS A 284 14.95 -3.59 -10.17
CA HIS A 284 14.47 -2.31 -10.68
C HIS A 284 13.01 -2.05 -10.29
N TYR A 285 12.17 -3.07 -10.26
CA TYR A 285 10.82 -2.96 -9.72
C TYR A 285 10.84 -2.66 -8.22
N ALA A 286 11.68 -3.35 -7.45
CA ALA A 286 11.84 -3.09 -6.03
C ALA A 286 12.29 -1.65 -5.73
N PHE A 287 13.23 -1.08 -6.52
CA PHE A 287 13.62 0.31 -6.38
C PHE A 287 12.45 1.27 -6.69
N ALA A 288 11.70 1.00 -7.77
CA ALA A 288 10.52 1.79 -8.11
C ALA A 288 9.44 1.73 -7.01
N SER A 289 9.19 0.55 -6.43
CA SER A 289 8.27 0.34 -5.30
C SER A 289 8.74 1.06 -4.04
N GLY A 290 10.05 1.05 -3.74
CA GLY A 290 10.64 1.82 -2.65
C GLY A 290 10.43 3.34 -2.84
N ILE A 291 10.67 3.86 -4.04
CA ILE A 291 10.42 5.27 -4.40
C ILE A 291 8.93 5.60 -4.29
N MET A 292 8.05 4.70 -4.71
CA MET A 292 6.60 4.84 -4.57
C MET A 292 6.18 5.01 -3.10
N ASN A 293 6.77 4.22 -2.21
CA ASN A 293 6.49 4.33 -0.78
C ASN A 293 7.01 5.66 -0.19
N LEU A 294 8.17 6.16 -0.62
CA LEU A 294 8.65 7.50 -0.25
C LEU A 294 7.67 8.59 -0.69
N GLY A 295 7.04 8.44 -1.86
CA GLY A 295 6.01 9.36 -2.37
C GLY A 295 4.79 9.52 -1.46
N VAL A 296 4.50 8.51 -0.61
CA VAL A 296 3.45 8.58 0.42
C VAL A 296 4.01 8.98 1.78
N MET A 297 5.18 8.43 2.14
CA MET A 297 5.75 8.66 3.47
C MET A 297 6.14 10.12 3.70
N LEU A 298 6.81 10.75 2.73
CA LEU A 298 7.30 12.13 2.87
C LEU A 298 6.16 13.14 3.09
N PRO A 299 5.10 13.21 2.25
CA PRO A 299 3.98 14.08 2.53
C PRO A 299 3.22 13.65 3.80
N GLY A 300 3.14 12.35 4.10
CA GLY A 300 2.54 11.84 5.32
C GLY A 300 3.22 12.32 6.61
N MET A 301 4.55 12.47 6.60
CA MET A 301 5.31 12.96 7.77
C MET A 301 4.99 14.43 8.12
N ILE A 302 4.71 15.25 7.11
CA ILE A 302 4.44 16.68 7.30
C ILE A 302 2.95 17.01 7.31
N SER A 303 2.10 16.04 6.97
CA SER A 303 0.64 16.25 6.81
C SER A 303 -0.05 16.73 8.08
N GLY A 304 0.35 16.24 9.25
CA GLY A 304 -0.18 16.67 10.55
C GLY A 304 0.09 18.15 10.79
N TYR A 305 1.33 18.60 10.61
CA TYR A 305 1.71 20.00 10.74
C TYR A 305 0.90 20.91 9.80
N PHE A 306 0.74 20.51 8.52
CA PHE A 306 -0.08 21.26 7.58
C PHE A 306 -1.57 21.29 7.98
N SER A 307 -2.09 20.17 8.50
CA SER A 307 -3.47 20.08 8.98
C SER A 307 -3.71 20.99 10.19
N ASP A 308 -2.78 21.02 11.13
CA ASP A 308 -2.88 21.88 12.32
C ASP A 308 -2.79 23.37 11.96
N LEU A 309 -1.91 23.71 11.01
CA LEU A 309 -1.73 25.10 10.55
C LEU A 309 -2.93 25.62 9.74
N LEU A 310 -3.50 24.81 8.85
CA LEU A 310 -4.52 25.22 7.88
C LEU A 310 -5.94 24.97 8.36
N GLY A 311 -6.14 24.07 9.32
CA GLY A 311 -7.42 23.48 9.65
C GLY A 311 -7.93 22.52 8.55
N TYR A 312 -8.81 21.59 8.89
CA TYR A 312 -9.25 20.53 7.98
C TYR A 312 -9.78 21.03 6.64
N ARG A 313 -10.63 22.08 6.65
CA ARG A 313 -11.21 22.63 5.42
C ARG A 313 -10.15 23.08 4.41
N SER A 314 -9.23 23.93 4.83
CA SER A 314 -8.19 24.46 3.94
C SER A 314 -7.15 23.37 3.60
N PHE A 315 -6.89 22.45 4.52
CA PHE A 315 -6.01 21.33 4.27
C PHE A 315 -6.51 20.43 3.13
N PHE A 316 -7.78 20.04 3.11
CA PHE A 316 -8.31 19.23 2.01
C PHE A 316 -8.39 19.98 0.68
N ILE A 317 -8.60 21.30 0.70
CA ILE A 317 -8.46 22.13 -0.51
C ILE A 317 -6.99 22.12 -1.01
N TYR A 318 -6.02 22.25 -0.11
CA TYR A 318 -4.60 22.14 -0.44
C TYR A 318 -4.27 20.77 -1.06
N VAL A 319 -4.82 19.70 -0.53
CA VAL A 319 -4.67 18.34 -1.07
C VAL A 319 -5.15 18.26 -2.52
N LEU A 320 -6.27 18.89 -2.87
CA LEU A 320 -6.74 18.95 -4.26
C LEU A 320 -5.73 19.66 -5.17
N ILE A 321 -5.13 20.75 -4.71
CA ILE A 321 -4.07 21.44 -5.46
C ILE A 321 -2.86 20.50 -5.64
N ALA A 322 -2.54 19.72 -4.62
CA ALA A 322 -1.46 18.72 -4.67
C ALA A 322 -1.71 17.57 -5.65
N THR A 323 -2.92 17.37 -6.17
CA THR A 323 -3.20 16.40 -7.25
C THR A 323 -2.78 16.91 -8.63
N ILE A 324 -2.68 18.22 -8.85
CA ILE A 324 -2.39 18.81 -10.15
C ILE A 324 -1.08 18.27 -10.77
N PRO A 325 0.04 18.20 -10.02
CA PRO A 325 1.27 17.60 -10.53
C PRO A 325 1.11 16.16 -11.02
N ALA A 326 0.27 15.35 -10.35
CA ALA A 326 0.01 13.97 -10.77
C ALA A 326 -0.65 13.93 -12.17
N PHE A 327 -1.65 14.77 -12.41
CA PHE A 327 -2.31 14.85 -13.71
C PHE A 327 -1.35 15.32 -14.81
N LEU A 328 -0.57 16.37 -14.56
CA LEU A 328 0.40 16.90 -15.52
C LEU A 328 1.46 15.85 -15.88
N MET A 329 2.05 15.22 -14.86
CA MET A 329 3.07 14.19 -15.08
C MET A 329 2.50 12.97 -15.83
N THR A 330 1.28 12.57 -15.51
CA THR A 330 0.63 11.44 -16.19
C THR A 330 0.26 11.76 -17.63
N TYR A 331 -0.18 12.97 -17.93
CA TYR A 331 -0.57 13.38 -19.27
C TYR A 331 0.61 13.38 -20.25
N PHE A 332 1.77 13.85 -19.80
CA PHE A 332 2.98 13.95 -20.62
C PHE A 332 3.93 12.76 -20.49
N ILE A 333 3.53 11.68 -19.78
CA ILE A 333 4.43 10.57 -19.50
C ILE A 333 4.90 9.86 -20.78
N PRO A 334 6.22 9.77 -21.00
CA PRO A 334 6.73 9.01 -22.13
C PRO A 334 6.60 7.50 -21.88
N PHE A 335 6.31 6.72 -22.92
CA PHE A 335 6.33 5.27 -22.88
C PHE A 335 7.54 4.75 -23.64
N THR A 336 8.39 3.98 -22.98
CA THR A 336 9.58 3.36 -23.59
C THR A 336 9.21 2.04 -24.27
N TYR A 337 8.34 1.26 -23.65
CA TYR A 337 7.89 -0.04 -24.15
C TYR A 337 6.42 0.05 -24.54
N ASP A 338 6.13 0.11 -25.85
CA ASP A 338 4.76 0.25 -26.38
C ASP A 338 4.22 -1.11 -26.84
N ASP A 339 3.09 -1.52 -26.27
CA ASP A 339 2.42 -2.79 -26.60
C ASP A 339 1.50 -2.67 -27.82
N SER A 340 1.24 -1.46 -28.34
CA SER A 340 0.32 -1.24 -29.46
C SER A 340 0.82 -1.82 -30.80
N LYS A 341 2.08 -2.21 -30.90
CA LYS A 341 2.70 -2.73 -32.10
C LYS A 341 2.62 -4.26 -32.29
N LYS A 342 2.09 -5.01 -31.32
CA LYS A 342 1.99 -6.49 -31.39
C LYS A 342 0.63 -7.05 -31.80
N LYS A 343 -0.36 -6.19 -32.08
CA LYS A 343 -1.63 -6.61 -32.70
C LYS A 343 -1.59 -6.29 -34.22
N LYS A 344 -0.80 -7.03 -34.95
CA LYS A 344 -0.98 -7.28 -36.40
C LYS A 344 -0.76 -8.76 -36.63
#